data_49b094fa27efdf85c356727b82c0dba4
#
_entry.id   49b094fa27efdf85c356727b82c0dba4
#
_cell.length_a   1.000
_cell.length_b   1.000
_cell.length_c   1.000
_cell.angle_alpha   90.00
_cell.angle_beta   90.00
_cell.angle_gamma   90.00
#
_symmetry.space_group_name_H-M   'P 1'
#
loop_
_entity.id
_entity.type
_entity.pdbx_description
1 polymer ?
#
loop_
_entity_poly.entity_id
_entity_poly.type
_entity_poly.pdbx_seq_one_letter_code
_entity_poly.pdbx_strand_id
1 'polypeptide(L)'
;MLQYSSEPATLGTPPIDVVFHALSDGNRRAMIDRLLDGPASVSELGRPLGISLPAVVQHLHVLEASGLVRSHKQGRVRTCRIDPAALSGAERWIADRRAIWEQRLDRLGEYLAENPQPRQGAPK
;
A
#
# COMPACT_ATOMS: atom_id res chain seq x y z
N MET A 1 -6.72 -13.24 -24.36
CA MET A 1 -7.02 -12.74 -23.57
C MET A 1 -6.80 -13.22 -22.32
N LEU A 2 -6.40 -12.68 -21.63
CA LEU A 2 -6.09 -13.03 -20.51
C LEU A 2 -6.99 -13.08 -19.55
N GLN A 3 -7.08 -13.77 -18.89
CA GLN A 3 -7.88 -13.87 -18.05
C GLN A 3 -7.39 -14.12 -16.85
N TYR A 4 -6.93 -13.47 -16.21
CA TYR A 4 -6.45 -13.69 -15.05
C TYR A 4 -7.36 -14.01 -14.14
N SER A 5 -7.97 -13.65 -14.10
CA SER A 5 -8.75 -13.68 -13.16
C SER A 5 -9.39 -14.60 -12.55
N SER A 6 -9.64 -15.25 -13.05
CA SER A 6 -10.37 -16.13 -12.55
C SER A 6 -9.89 -16.93 -11.51
N GLU A 7 -8.87 -16.74 -11.04
CA GLU A 7 -8.41 -17.52 -10.11
C GLU A 7 -8.82 -17.23 -8.79
N PRO A 8 -9.70 -17.69 -8.27
CA PRO A 8 -10.18 -17.37 -6.99
C PRO A 8 -9.30 -17.93 -5.99
N ALA A 9 -8.57 -18.66 -6.43
CA ALA A 9 -7.85 -19.28 -5.55
C ALA A 9 -7.08 -18.59 -4.62
N THR A 10 -6.70 -17.50 -4.85
CA THR A 10 -5.90 -16.88 -4.02
C THR A 10 -6.56 -16.47 -2.86
N LEU A 11 -7.11 -17.25 -2.15
CA LEU A 11 -7.72 -16.86 -1.03
C LEU A 11 -6.93 -16.03 -0.17
N GLY A 12 -7.32 -15.04 0.28
CA GLY A 12 -6.69 -14.25 1.27
C GLY A 12 -5.59 -13.34 0.87
N THR A 13 -5.04 -13.48 -0.27
CA THR A 13 -3.97 -12.63 -0.69
C THR A 13 -4.38 -11.89 -1.93
N PRO A 14 -4.76 -10.66 -1.81
CA PRO A 14 -5.19 -9.92 -2.99
C PRO A 14 -4.03 -9.68 -3.94
N PRO A 15 -4.32 -9.51 -5.20
CA PRO A 15 -3.29 -9.15 -6.15
C PRO A 15 -2.62 -7.86 -5.74
N ILE A 16 -1.32 -7.81 -5.90
CA ILE A 16 -0.56 -6.67 -5.47
C ILE A 16 -0.97 -5.40 -6.21
N ASP A 17 -1.39 -5.54 -7.46
CA ASP A 17 -1.83 -4.37 -8.23
C ASP A 17 -3.03 -3.70 -7.59
N VAL A 18 -3.95 -4.47 -7.06
CA VAL A 18 -5.15 -3.92 -6.45
C VAL A 18 -4.79 -3.18 -5.16
N VAL A 19 -3.83 -3.71 -4.43
CA VAL A 19 -3.39 -3.06 -3.21
C VAL A 19 -2.71 -1.73 -3.54
N PHE A 20 -1.79 -1.73 -4.51
CA PHE A 20 -1.13 -0.49 -4.87
C PHE A 20 -2.10 0.53 -5.45
N HIS A 21 -3.06 0.07 -6.22
CA HIS A 21 -4.08 0.99 -6.74
C HIS A 21 -4.85 1.64 -5.58
N ALA A 22 -5.23 0.85 -4.60
CA ALA A 22 -5.98 1.39 -3.48
C ALA A 22 -5.15 2.42 -2.72
N LEU A 23 -3.84 2.25 -2.67
CA LEU A 23 -2.98 3.18 -1.95
C LEU A 23 -2.54 4.36 -2.80
N SER A 24 -2.96 4.44 -4.03
CA SER A 24 -2.51 5.49 -4.92
C SER A 24 -3.23 6.82 -4.74
N ASP A 25 -4.23 6.88 -3.90
CA ASP A 25 -5.01 8.09 -3.68
C ASP A 25 -4.81 8.63 -2.27
N GLY A 26 -4.61 9.94 -2.16
CA GLY A 26 -4.35 10.55 -0.87
C GLY A 26 -5.47 10.41 0.13
N ASN A 27 -6.72 10.50 -0.33
CA ASN A 27 -7.86 10.34 0.58
C ASN A 27 -7.92 8.92 1.11
N ARG A 28 -7.64 7.95 0.26
CA ARG A 28 -7.67 6.56 0.72
C ARG A 28 -6.55 6.30 1.71
N ARG A 29 -5.37 6.87 1.49
CA ARG A 29 -4.29 6.73 2.46
C ARG A 29 -4.64 7.38 3.79
N ALA A 30 -5.34 8.52 3.75
CA ALA A 30 -5.76 9.17 4.98
C ALA A 30 -6.77 8.31 5.74
N MET A 31 -7.65 7.62 5.01
CA MET A 31 -8.60 6.72 5.65
C MET A 31 -7.88 5.55 6.31
N ILE A 32 -6.87 5.01 5.67
CA ILE A 32 -6.07 3.94 6.25
C ILE A 32 -5.38 4.46 7.53
N ASP A 33 -4.81 5.65 7.47
CA ASP A 33 -4.13 6.20 8.62
C ASP A 33 -5.08 6.35 9.81
N ARG A 34 -6.30 6.79 9.54
CA ARG A 34 -7.28 6.91 10.60
C ARG A 34 -7.60 5.54 11.20
N LEU A 35 -7.69 4.51 10.35
CA LEU A 35 -8.04 3.18 10.83
C LEU A 35 -6.92 2.52 11.61
N LEU A 36 -5.70 3.03 11.51
CA LEU A 36 -4.63 2.53 12.35
C LEU A 36 -4.87 2.87 13.81
N ASP A 37 -5.69 3.88 14.09
CA ASP A 37 -6.02 4.22 15.45
C ASP A 37 -7.16 3.38 15.99
N GLY A 38 -7.77 2.58 15.16
CA GLY A 38 -8.87 1.71 15.57
C GLY A 38 -10.03 1.79 14.61
N PRO A 39 -11.02 0.95 14.78
CA PRO A 39 -12.17 0.94 13.89
C PRO A 39 -12.90 2.28 13.88
N ALA A 40 -13.54 2.57 12.79
CA ALA A 40 -14.25 3.83 12.62
C ALA A 40 -15.45 3.62 11.71
N SER A 41 -16.46 4.44 11.91
CA SER A 41 -17.63 4.41 11.05
C SER A 41 -17.32 5.16 9.76
N VAL A 42 -18.15 4.97 8.76
CA VAL A 42 -18.00 5.66 7.48
C VAL A 42 -17.99 7.17 7.68
N SER A 43 -18.87 7.67 8.54
CA SER A 43 -18.92 9.09 8.82
C SER A 43 -17.65 9.61 9.47
N GLU A 44 -17.11 8.82 10.38
CA GLU A 44 -15.88 9.21 11.06
C GLU A 44 -14.70 9.24 10.10
N LEU A 45 -14.71 8.36 9.11
CA LEU A 45 -13.65 8.36 8.13
C LEU A 45 -13.72 9.56 7.21
N GLY A 46 -14.90 9.98 6.87
CA GLY A 46 -15.05 11.05 5.91
C GLY A 46 -14.98 12.46 6.47
N ARG A 47 -15.34 12.60 7.73
CA ARG A 47 -15.43 13.93 8.31
C ARG A 47 -14.14 14.74 8.18
N PRO A 48 -12.99 14.19 8.52
CA PRO A 48 -11.77 14.99 8.42
C PRO A 48 -11.33 15.25 6.98
N LEU A 49 -11.87 14.52 6.01
CA LEU A 49 -11.42 14.67 4.65
C LEU A 49 -12.13 15.80 3.91
N GLY A 50 -13.25 16.23 4.44
CA GLY A 50 -13.99 17.32 3.78
C GLY A 50 -14.56 16.96 2.43
N ILE A 51 -14.80 15.68 2.18
CA ILE A 51 -15.41 15.27 0.91
C ILE A 51 -16.81 14.72 1.18
N SER A 52 -17.56 14.57 0.14
CA SER A 52 -18.95 14.12 0.27
C SER A 52 -19.03 12.68 0.73
N LEU A 53 -20.12 12.32 1.35
CA LEU A 53 -20.32 10.97 1.79
C LEU A 53 -20.27 9.96 0.65
N PRO A 54 -20.91 10.23 -0.51
CA PRO A 54 -20.75 9.30 -1.62
C PRO A 54 -19.30 9.11 -2.06
N ALA A 55 -18.49 10.15 -1.97
CA ALA A 55 -17.08 10.03 -2.32
C ALA A 55 -16.37 9.13 -1.31
N VAL A 56 -16.69 9.26 -0.03
CA VAL A 56 -16.13 8.39 0.99
C VAL A 56 -16.49 6.94 0.70
N VAL A 57 -17.74 6.70 0.36
CA VAL A 57 -18.21 5.34 0.06
C VAL A 57 -17.48 4.77 -1.13
N GLN A 58 -17.21 5.57 -2.15
CA GLN A 58 -16.47 5.09 -3.30
C GLN A 58 -15.05 4.72 -2.95
N HIS A 59 -14.39 5.54 -2.16
CA HIS A 59 -13.04 5.22 -1.71
C HIS A 59 -13.05 3.96 -0.85
N LEU A 60 -14.08 3.80 -0.02
CA LEU A 60 -14.18 2.65 0.83
C LEU A 60 -14.34 1.37 0.00
N HIS A 61 -15.12 1.44 -1.08
CA HIS A 61 -15.29 0.28 -1.95
C HIS A 61 -13.94 -0.15 -2.55
N VAL A 62 -13.11 0.78 -2.93
CA VAL A 62 -11.80 0.46 -3.48
C VAL A 62 -10.93 -0.18 -2.40
N LEU A 63 -10.97 0.35 -1.20
CA LEU A 63 -10.20 -0.21 -0.10
C LEU A 63 -10.69 -1.59 0.28
N GLU A 64 -11.99 -1.81 0.25
CA GLU A 64 -12.54 -3.12 0.56
C GLU A 64 -12.20 -4.14 -0.52
N ALA A 65 -12.26 -3.73 -1.77
CA ALA A 65 -11.92 -4.63 -2.87
C ALA A 65 -10.46 -5.05 -2.82
N SER A 66 -9.59 -4.19 -2.27
CA SER A 66 -8.20 -4.53 -2.16
C SER A 66 -7.90 -5.41 -0.94
N GLY A 67 -8.86 -5.60 -0.07
CA GLY A 67 -8.67 -6.37 1.15
C GLY A 67 -8.04 -5.56 2.27
N LEU A 68 -7.67 -4.30 2.02
CA LEU A 68 -7.04 -3.49 3.07
C LEU A 68 -8.01 -3.11 4.17
N VAL A 69 -9.28 -2.99 3.84
CA VAL A 69 -10.29 -2.60 4.80
C VAL A 69 -11.41 -3.61 4.76
N ARG A 70 -11.92 -3.95 5.93
CA ARG A 70 -13.10 -4.76 6.04
C ARG A 70 -14.12 -3.98 6.83
N SER A 71 -15.37 -4.14 6.47
CA SER A 71 -16.41 -3.45 7.22
C SER A 71 -17.56 -4.39 7.48
N HIS A 72 -18.30 -4.09 8.51
CA HIS A 72 -19.53 -4.84 8.76
C HIS A 72 -20.55 -3.90 9.33
N LYS A 73 -21.79 -4.21 9.04
CA LYS A 73 -22.88 -3.38 9.46
C LYS A 73 -23.48 -3.92 10.72
N GLN A 74 -23.69 -3.03 11.69
CA GLN A 74 -24.31 -3.45 12.89
C GLN A 74 -25.42 -2.46 13.11
N GLY A 75 -26.63 -2.84 12.92
CA GLY A 75 -27.74 -1.93 12.94
C GLY A 75 -27.65 -1.00 11.76
N ARG A 76 -27.63 0.29 12.01
CA ARG A 76 -27.51 1.27 10.93
C ARG A 76 -26.12 1.75 10.72
N VAL A 77 -25.18 1.27 11.51
CA VAL A 77 -23.83 1.76 11.46
C VAL A 77 -22.92 0.74 10.80
N ARG A 78 -22.16 1.20 9.82
CA ARG A 78 -21.17 0.37 9.19
C ARG A 78 -19.81 0.74 9.78
N THR A 79 -19.19 -0.22 10.40
CA THR A 79 -17.90 -0.02 11.05
C THR A 79 -16.79 -0.63 10.21
N CYS A 80 -15.76 0.15 9.95
CA CYS A 80 -14.65 -0.25 9.13
C CYS A 80 -13.42 -0.49 9.97
N ARG A 81 -12.58 -1.43 9.54
CA ARG A 81 -11.31 -1.66 10.21
C ARG A 81 -10.29 -2.12 9.19
N ILE A 82 -9.04 -1.91 9.48
CA ILE A 82 -7.98 -2.27 8.59
C ILE A 82 -7.68 -3.76 8.74
N ASP A 83 -7.33 -4.39 7.64
CA ASP A 83 -6.88 -5.77 7.67
C ASP A 83 -5.41 -5.76 7.23
N PRO A 84 -4.48 -5.83 8.16
CA PRO A 84 -3.08 -5.72 7.81
C PRO A 84 -2.56 -6.86 6.96
N ALA A 85 -3.26 -7.97 6.91
CA ALA A 85 -2.80 -9.09 6.10
C ALA A 85 -2.73 -8.72 4.63
N ALA A 86 -3.57 -7.79 4.18
CA ALA A 86 -3.56 -7.39 2.78
C ALA A 86 -2.28 -6.66 2.39
N LEU A 87 -1.56 -6.12 3.37
CA LEU A 87 -0.32 -5.42 3.07
C LEU A 87 0.86 -6.37 2.94
N SER A 88 0.72 -7.58 3.40
CA SER A 88 1.85 -8.51 3.47
C SER A 88 2.50 -8.77 2.12
N GLY A 89 1.70 -8.95 1.09
CA GLY A 89 2.25 -9.20 -0.24
C GLY A 89 2.98 -7.99 -0.78
N ALA A 90 2.43 -6.81 -0.57
CA ALA A 90 3.07 -5.60 -1.02
C ALA A 90 4.36 -5.34 -0.24
N GLU A 91 4.34 -5.58 1.06
CA GLU A 91 5.54 -5.43 1.86
C GLU A 91 6.64 -6.37 1.40
N ARG A 92 6.28 -7.61 1.14
CA ARG A 92 7.26 -8.58 0.70
C ARG A 92 7.84 -8.19 -0.66
N TRP A 93 6.99 -7.75 -1.56
CA TRP A 93 7.45 -7.34 -2.86
C TRP A 93 8.45 -6.18 -2.75
N ILE A 94 8.12 -5.18 -1.93
CA ILE A 94 8.98 -4.04 -1.73
C ILE A 94 10.29 -4.45 -1.05
N ALA A 95 10.20 -5.30 -0.05
CA ALA A 95 11.37 -5.75 0.68
C ALA A 95 12.33 -6.52 -0.23
N ASP A 96 11.79 -7.34 -1.13
CA ASP A 96 12.62 -8.09 -2.05
C ASP A 96 13.37 -7.15 -3.01
N ARG A 97 12.71 -6.12 -3.50
CA ARG A 97 13.37 -5.16 -4.39
C ARG A 97 14.39 -4.34 -3.65
N ARG A 98 14.08 -4.00 -2.41
CA ARG A 98 15.03 -3.25 -1.60
C ARG A 98 16.29 -4.08 -1.34
N ALA A 99 16.14 -5.36 -1.06
CA ALA A 99 17.28 -6.22 -0.80
C ALA A 99 18.18 -6.32 -2.03
N ILE A 100 17.58 -6.46 -3.22
CA ILE A 100 18.34 -6.52 -4.45
C ILE A 100 19.08 -5.20 -4.68
N TRP A 101 18.39 -4.11 -4.45
CA TRP A 101 18.98 -2.79 -4.64
C TRP A 101 20.13 -2.57 -3.70
N GLU A 102 19.99 -2.97 -2.44
CA GLU A 102 21.04 -2.81 -1.45
C GLU A 102 22.25 -3.67 -1.78
N GLN A 103 22.04 -4.87 -2.28
CA GLN A 103 23.13 -5.71 -2.68
C GLN A 103 23.90 -5.08 -3.82
N ARG A 104 23.22 -4.50 -4.77
CA ARG A 104 23.87 -3.85 -5.88
C ARG A 104 24.67 -2.64 -5.44
N LEU A 105 24.15 -1.87 -4.49
CA LEU A 105 24.88 -0.74 -3.97
C LEU A 105 26.10 -1.18 -3.20
N ASP A 106 26.00 -2.27 -2.44
CA ASP A 106 27.14 -2.79 -1.71
C ASP A 106 28.22 -3.26 -2.68
N ARG A 107 27.85 -3.92 -3.74
CA ARG A 107 28.83 -4.35 -4.72
C ARG A 107 29.49 -3.19 -5.40
N LEU A 108 28.73 -2.16 -5.69
CA LEU A 108 29.29 -0.97 -6.29
C LEU A 108 30.27 -0.32 -5.32
N GLY A 109 29.93 -0.24 -4.05
CA GLY A 109 30.81 0.31 -3.05
C GLY A 109 32.12 -0.46 -2.96
N GLU A 110 32.02 -1.79 -3.00
CA GLU A 110 33.22 -2.62 -2.98
C GLU A 110 34.07 -2.39 -4.22
N TYR A 111 33.43 -2.32 -5.36
CA TYR A 111 34.16 -2.10 -6.60
C TYR A 111 34.89 -0.75 -6.56
N LEU A 112 34.22 0.28 -6.09
CA LEU A 112 34.84 1.61 -6.01
C LEU A 112 35.97 1.63 -5.00
N ALA A 113 35.87 0.89 -3.94
CA ALA A 113 36.93 0.83 -2.96
C ALA A 113 38.16 0.14 -3.52
N GLU A 114 37.94 -0.86 -4.37
CA GLU A 114 39.04 -1.58 -4.96
C GLU A 114 39.63 -0.88 -6.18
N ASN A 115 38.85 -0.02 -6.78
CA ASN A 115 39.26 0.66 -8.00
C ASN A 115 39.06 2.16 -7.83
N PRO A 116 39.84 2.78 -6.98
CA PRO A 116 39.64 4.21 -6.71
C PRO A 116 39.89 5.03 -7.97
N GLN A 117 39.01 5.97 -8.18
CA GLN A 117 39.13 6.81 -9.34
C GLN A 117 39.78 8.12 -8.93
N PRO A 118 40.56 8.70 -9.79
CA PRO A 118 41.10 10.01 -9.47
C PRO A 118 39.97 11.00 -9.37
N ARG A 119 40.10 11.96 -8.46
CA ARG A 119 39.08 12.89 -8.34
C ARG A 119 39.10 13.78 -9.47
N GLN A 120 38.09 13.81 -10.24
CA GLN A 120 38.06 14.67 -11.35
C GLN A 120 37.66 16.00 -10.92
N GLY A 121 38.10 17.00 -11.49
CA GLY A 121 37.71 18.32 -11.15
C GLY A 121 38.39 18.84 -9.89
N ALA A 122 39.20 18.07 -9.32
CA ALA A 122 39.88 18.53 -8.12
C ALA A 122 40.84 19.61 -8.49
N PRO A 123 40.86 20.66 -7.77
CA PRO A 123 41.79 21.73 -8.11
C PRO A 123 43.18 21.28 -7.85
N LYS A 124 44.05 21.83 -8.57
CA LYS A 124 45.38 21.44 -8.43
C LYS A 124 46.10 22.26 -7.43
#